data_239a6e5476f91afba0db1591dac3ed7a
#
_entry.id   239a6e5476f91afba0db1591dac3ed7a
#
_cell.length_a   1.000
_cell.length_b   1.000
_cell.length_c   1.000
_cell.angle_alpha   90.00
_cell.angle_beta   90.00
_cell.angle_gamma   90.00
#
_symmetry.space_group_name_H-M   'P 1'
#
loop_
_entity.id
_entity.type
_entity.pdbx_description
1 polymer ?
#
loop_
_entity_poly.entity_id
_entity_poly.type
_entity_poly.pdbx_seq_one_letter_code
_entity_poly.pdbx_strand_id
1 'polypeptide(L)'
;MRFIALGLIALHMLAVAVLASAHNDTAWSRLAAERSACLTRVAASPEFQALWHRLQGVANSNKATPTEAAQMTTFHQDYLRPCQEIDLEIAWRTHPSLAKLYNAATAQADANIARLVSYQISWGEYVRNGRAIRIDLNDRLAAAKVALQLPSLNGLDLSTN
;
A
#
# COMPACT_ATOMS: atom_id res chain seq x y z
N MET A 1 -10.16 15.65 12.83
CA MET A 1 -10.28 14.18 12.87
C MET A 1 -10.41 13.61 11.46
N ARG A 2 -9.38 13.74 10.61
CA ARG A 2 -9.38 13.29 9.20
C ARG A 2 -8.32 12.21 8.90
N PHE A 3 -7.70 11.61 9.92
CA PHE A 3 -6.47 10.82 9.76
C PHE A 3 -6.63 9.29 9.85
N ILE A 4 -7.82 8.75 10.17
CA ILE A 4 -7.95 7.30 10.45
C ILE A 4 -8.14 6.45 9.18
N ALA A 5 -8.59 7.02 8.10
CA ALA A 5 -8.93 6.26 6.90
C ALA A 5 -7.78 6.05 5.90
N LEU A 6 -6.68 6.76 6.04
CA LEU A 6 -5.44 6.54 5.28
C LEU A 6 -4.82 5.15 5.54
N GLY A 7 -5.31 4.44 6.54
CA GLY A 7 -4.83 3.13 6.93
C GLY A 7 -4.96 2.01 5.89
N LEU A 8 -5.86 2.14 4.91
CA LEU A 8 -6.04 1.13 3.85
C LEU A 8 -5.24 1.43 2.59
N ILE A 9 -4.98 2.71 2.33
CA ILE A 9 -4.08 3.14 1.25
C ILE A 9 -2.62 2.97 1.69
N ALA A 10 -2.37 2.90 2.98
CA ALA A 10 -1.04 2.78 3.59
C ALA A 10 -0.33 1.42 3.40
N LEU A 11 -0.86 0.51 2.57
CA LEU A 11 -0.01 -0.54 1.98
C LEU A 11 1.13 0.08 1.16
N HIS A 12 1.02 1.37 0.85
CA HIS A 12 1.87 2.11 -0.08
C HIS A 12 2.82 3.10 0.60
N MET A 13 2.88 3.13 1.94
CA MET A 13 3.74 4.08 2.65
C MET A 13 5.11 3.48 2.97
N LEU A 14 5.88 3.06 1.95
CA LEU A 14 7.31 2.94 2.07
C LEU A 14 7.95 4.29 1.71
N ALA A 15 8.09 5.18 2.70
CA ALA A 15 8.96 6.32 2.54
C ALA A 15 10.41 5.81 2.56
N VAL A 16 10.98 5.50 1.40
CA VAL A 16 12.40 5.22 1.27
C VAL A 16 13.13 6.56 1.33
N ALA A 17 13.40 7.05 2.55
CA ALA A 17 14.42 8.05 2.73
C ALA A 17 15.78 7.36 2.54
N VAL A 18 16.23 7.24 1.30
CA VAL A 18 17.60 6.86 0.99
C VAL A 18 18.46 8.04 1.41
N LEU A 19 19.26 7.84 2.44
CA LEU A 19 20.40 8.73 2.69
C LEU A 19 21.30 8.62 1.46
N ALA A 20 21.14 9.57 0.55
CA ALA A 20 22.05 9.79 -0.55
C ALA A 20 23.42 10.12 0.04
N SER A 21 24.28 9.11 0.17
CA SER A 21 25.70 9.33 0.04
C SER A 21 25.88 10.01 -1.31
N ALA A 22 26.25 11.26 -1.31
CA ALA A 22 26.66 12.21 -2.33
C ALA A 22 26.84 11.73 -3.80
N HIS A 23 25.97 10.88 -4.32
CA HIS A 23 25.79 10.66 -5.75
C HIS A 23 24.37 11.12 -6.05
N ASN A 24 24.30 12.15 -6.87
CA ASN A 24 23.13 12.81 -7.41
C ASN A 24 22.24 11.78 -8.13
N ASP A 25 21.51 10.95 -7.37
CA ASP A 25 20.74 9.87 -7.96
C ASP A 25 19.37 10.43 -8.38
N THR A 26 19.38 11.04 -9.57
CA THR A 26 18.19 11.57 -10.22
C THR A 26 17.09 10.51 -10.33
N ALA A 27 17.45 9.21 -10.36
CA ALA A 27 16.50 8.11 -10.42
C ALA A 27 15.70 7.96 -9.12
N TRP A 28 16.35 8.13 -7.95
CA TRP A 28 15.65 8.08 -6.65
C TRP A 28 14.71 9.26 -6.46
N SER A 29 15.17 10.47 -6.80
CA SER A 29 14.34 11.69 -6.73
C SER A 29 13.12 11.56 -7.65
N ARG A 30 13.31 10.98 -8.84
CA ARG A 30 12.22 10.71 -9.78
C ARG A 30 11.21 9.73 -9.19
N LEU A 31 11.65 8.57 -8.69
CA LEU A 31 10.77 7.56 -8.11
C LEU A 31 10.00 8.10 -6.89
N ALA A 32 10.65 8.90 -6.04
CA ALA A 32 9.99 9.54 -4.92
C ALA A 32 8.88 10.51 -5.38
N ALA A 33 9.14 11.31 -6.43
CA ALA A 33 8.18 12.21 -7.01
C ALA A 33 7.02 11.46 -7.69
N GLU A 34 7.31 10.42 -8.46
CA GLU A 34 6.31 9.56 -9.11
C GLU A 34 5.40 8.89 -8.08
N ARG A 35 5.99 8.38 -6.98
CA ARG A 35 5.26 7.80 -5.86
C ARG A 35 4.33 8.82 -5.21
N SER A 36 4.84 10.00 -4.88
CA SER A 36 4.03 11.08 -4.28
C SER A 36 2.86 11.47 -5.20
N ALA A 37 3.13 11.66 -6.49
CA ALA A 37 2.10 11.96 -7.47
C ALA A 37 1.07 10.82 -7.60
N CYS A 38 1.51 9.56 -7.54
CA CYS A 38 0.63 8.40 -7.56
C CYS A 38 -0.33 8.39 -6.36
N LEU A 39 0.19 8.58 -5.14
CA LEU A 39 -0.63 8.63 -3.92
C LEU A 39 -1.64 9.78 -3.95
N THR A 40 -1.26 10.93 -4.52
CA THR A 40 -2.17 12.06 -4.71
C THR A 40 -3.31 11.69 -5.65
N ARG A 41 -3.04 10.99 -6.78
CA ARG A 41 -4.08 10.52 -7.70
C ARG A 41 -5.00 9.49 -7.03
N VAL A 42 -4.45 8.55 -6.24
CA VAL A 42 -5.24 7.59 -5.46
C VAL A 42 -6.23 8.33 -4.55
N ALA A 43 -5.74 9.29 -3.76
CA ALA A 43 -6.58 10.04 -2.83
C ALA A 43 -7.66 10.89 -3.52
N ALA A 44 -7.41 11.36 -4.73
CA ALA A 44 -8.32 12.18 -5.52
C ALA A 44 -9.26 11.35 -6.43
N SER A 45 -9.09 10.03 -6.52
CA SER A 45 -9.90 9.21 -7.43
C SER A 45 -11.38 9.19 -7.05
N PRO A 46 -12.30 9.25 -8.02
CA PRO A 46 -13.73 9.18 -7.76
C PRO A 46 -14.14 7.87 -7.07
N GLU A 47 -13.51 6.76 -7.46
CA GLU A 47 -13.75 5.44 -6.91
C GLU A 47 -13.37 5.38 -5.43
N PHE A 48 -12.23 5.95 -5.05
CA PHE A 48 -11.82 6.03 -3.65
C PHE A 48 -12.81 6.86 -2.83
N GLN A 49 -13.23 8.00 -3.34
CA GLN A 49 -14.21 8.86 -2.67
C GLN A 49 -15.55 8.14 -2.50
N ALA A 50 -16.01 7.41 -3.52
CA ALA A 50 -17.24 6.66 -3.48
C ALA A 50 -17.19 5.49 -2.47
N LEU A 51 -16.04 4.81 -2.36
CA LEU A 51 -15.84 3.66 -1.47
C LEU A 51 -15.40 4.05 -0.06
N TRP A 52 -15.07 5.32 0.17
CA TRP A 52 -14.48 5.80 1.42
C TRP A 52 -15.19 5.33 2.69
N HIS A 53 -16.52 5.45 2.71
CA HIS A 53 -17.35 5.05 3.86
C HIS A 53 -17.28 3.54 4.15
N ARG A 54 -17.04 2.72 3.13
CA ARG A 54 -16.89 1.26 3.27
C ARG A 54 -15.52 0.90 3.85
N LEU A 55 -14.50 1.64 3.45
CA LEU A 55 -13.12 1.41 3.84
C LEU A 55 -12.81 1.76 5.30
N GLN A 56 -13.68 2.51 5.98
CA GLN A 56 -13.52 2.87 7.39
C GLN A 56 -14.02 1.81 8.37
N GLY A 57 -14.89 0.92 7.94
CA GLY A 57 -15.68 0.07 8.82
C GLY A 57 -15.13 -1.36 8.97
N VAL A 58 -14.32 -1.65 10.00
CA VAL A 58 -13.88 -3.02 10.32
C VAL A 58 -15.01 -3.94 10.77
N ALA A 59 -16.13 -3.40 11.24
CA ALA A 59 -17.30 -4.14 11.68
C ALA A 59 -18.36 -4.32 10.58
N ASN A 60 -18.11 -3.82 9.37
CA ASN A 60 -19.08 -3.88 8.28
C ASN A 60 -19.23 -5.31 7.74
N SER A 61 -20.36 -5.95 8.04
CA SER A 61 -20.67 -7.32 7.58
C SER A 61 -21.26 -7.40 6.17
N ASN A 62 -21.54 -6.24 5.54
CA ASN A 62 -22.13 -6.22 4.20
C ASN A 62 -21.12 -6.71 3.16
N LYS A 63 -21.61 -7.45 2.17
CA LYS A 63 -20.87 -7.75 0.95
C LYS A 63 -20.84 -6.52 0.04
N ALA A 64 -19.89 -6.46 -0.88
CA ALA A 64 -19.93 -5.45 -1.92
C ALA A 64 -21.19 -5.63 -2.79
N THR A 65 -21.77 -4.52 -3.23
CA THR A 65 -22.77 -4.54 -4.30
C THR A 65 -22.07 -4.68 -5.65
N PRO A 66 -22.77 -5.05 -6.75
CA PRO A 66 -22.17 -5.09 -8.09
C PRO A 66 -21.50 -3.78 -8.50
N THR A 67 -22.10 -2.64 -8.17
CA THR A 67 -21.54 -1.32 -8.42
C THR A 67 -20.25 -1.08 -7.64
N GLU A 68 -20.23 -1.39 -6.33
CA GLU A 68 -19.05 -1.26 -5.48
C GLU A 68 -17.92 -2.22 -5.92
N ALA A 69 -18.26 -3.44 -6.36
CA ALA A 69 -17.30 -4.40 -6.90
C ALA A 69 -16.64 -3.87 -8.19
N ALA A 70 -17.43 -3.28 -9.09
CA ALA A 70 -16.93 -2.64 -10.30
C ALA A 70 -16.02 -1.43 -9.96
N GLN A 71 -16.46 -0.55 -9.05
CA GLN A 71 -15.67 0.59 -8.58
C GLN A 71 -14.35 0.12 -7.93
N MET A 72 -14.38 -0.93 -7.12
CA MET A 72 -13.16 -1.47 -6.49
C MET A 72 -12.22 -2.08 -7.53
N THR A 73 -12.73 -2.71 -8.58
CA THR A 73 -11.93 -3.25 -9.68
C THR A 73 -11.23 -2.11 -10.44
N THR A 74 -11.96 -1.08 -10.83
CA THR A 74 -11.40 0.12 -11.49
C THR A 74 -10.37 0.79 -10.59
N PHE A 75 -10.71 1.01 -9.31
CA PHE A 75 -9.81 1.61 -8.34
C PHE A 75 -8.49 0.84 -8.21
N HIS A 76 -8.56 -0.48 -8.15
CA HIS A 76 -7.38 -1.33 -8.08
C HIS A 76 -6.53 -1.22 -9.35
N GLN A 77 -7.13 -1.38 -10.53
CA GLN A 77 -6.41 -1.43 -11.79
C GLN A 77 -5.80 -0.08 -12.19
N ASP A 78 -6.55 1.00 -12.03
CA ASP A 78 -6.19 2.30 -12.59
C ASP A 78 -5.41 3.17 -11.60
N TYR A 79 -5.56 2.92 -10.29
CA TYR A 79 -4.96 3.75 -9.25
C TYR A 79 -4.00 3.01 -8.33
N LEU A 80 -4.40 1.85 -7.75
CA LEU A 80 -3.54 1.16 -6.79
C LEU A 80 -2.37 0.46 -7.44
N ARG A 81 -2.62 -0.29 -8.51
CA ARG A 81 -1.59 -1.09 -9.19
C ARG A 81 -0.41 -0.28 -9.71
N PRO A 82 -0.60 0.89 -10.36
CA PRO A 82 0.52 1.73 -10.75
C PRO A 82 1.40 2.18 -9.56
N CYS A 83 0.79 2.45 -8.39
CA CYS A 83 1.55 2.80 -7.20
C CYS A 83 2.32 1.60 -6.62
N GLN A 84 1.73 0.41 -6.66
CA GLN A 84 2.39 -0.84 -6.24
C GLN A 84 3.62 -1.14 -7.11
N GLU A 85 3.55 -0.89 -8.41
CA GLU A 85 4.67 -1.07 -9.34
C GLU A 85 5.85 -0.12 -9.01
N ILE A 86 5.55 1.14 -8.69
CA ILE A 86 6.56 2.11 -8.24
C ILE A 86 7.20 1.65 -6.91
N ASP A 87 6.37 1.24 -5.95
CA ASP A 87 6.86 0.78 -4.65
C ASP A 87 7.73 -0.49 -4.79
N LEU A 88 7.36 -1.41 -5.70
CA LEU A 88 8.14 -2.59 -5.99
C LEU A 88 9.49 -2.23 -6.64
N GLU A 89 9.53 -1.26 -7.57
CA GLU A 89 10.78 -0.78 -8.15
C GLU A 89 11.69 -0.15 -7.10
N ILE A 90 11.14 0.67 -6.20
CA ILE A 90 11.86 1.23 -5.07
C ILE A 90 12.44 0.11 -4.20
N ALA A 91 11.65 -0.90 -3.87
CA ALA A 91 12.11 -2.03 -3.06
C ALA A 91 13.23 -2.82 -3.76
N TRP A 92 13.14 -3.07 -5.07
CA TRP A 92 14.17 -3.72 -5.87
C TRP A 92 15.49 -2.95 -5.89
N ARG A 93 15.42 -1.64 -6.06
CA ARG A 93 16.62 -0.77 -6.05
C ARG A 93 17.24 -0.68 -4.67
N THR A 94 16.45 -0.84 -3.61
CA THR A 94 16.96 -0.86 -2.23
C THR A 94 17.66 -2.18 -1.93
N HIS A 95 16.98 -3.31 -2.11
CA HIS A 95 17.52 -4.66 -1.94
C HIS A 95 16.55 -5.72 -2.47
N PRO A 96 17.02 -6.73 -3.22
CA PRO A 96 16.16 -7.77 -3.79
C PRO A 96 15.32 -8.54 -2.77
N SER A 97 15.81 -8.70 -1.53
CA SER A 97 15.03 -9.35 -0.47
C SER A 97 13.83 -8.52 -0.03
N LEU A 98 13.93 -7.17 -0.03
CA LEU A 98 12.81 -6.29 0.27
C LEU A 98 11.75 -6.37 -0.84
N ALA A 99 12.18 -6.42 -2.09
CA ALA A 99 11.28 -6.60 -3.23
C ALA A 99 10.48 -7.90 -3.16
N LYS A 100 11.09 -9.01 -2.71
CA LYS A 100 10.39 -10.28 -2.50
C LYS A 100 9.29 -10.16 -1.44
N LEU A 101 9.57 -9.49 -0.33
CA LEU A 101 8.59 -9.24 0.74
C LEU A 101 7.43 -8.38 0.23
N TYR A 102 7.77 -7.32 -0.50
CA TYR A 102 6.79 -6.40 -1.07
C TYR A 102 5.88 -7.10 -2.08
N ASN A 103 6.46 -7.86 -3.00
CA ASN A 103 5.71 -8.62 -4.00
C ASN A 103 4.76 -9.66 -3.37
N ALA A 104 5.22 -10.34 -2.31
CA ALA A 104 4.36 -11.28 -1.57
C ALA A 104 3.17 -10.58 -0.90
N ALA A 105 3.39 -9.41 -0.30
CA ALA A 105 2.32 -8.62 0.32
C ALA A 105 1.34 -8.06 -0.72
N THR A 106 1.84 -7.62 -1.88
CA THR A 106 1.00 -7.16 -3.00
C THR A 106 0.11 -8.30 -3.51
N ALA A 107 0.66 -9.49 -3.71
CA ALA A 107 -0.12 -10.64 -4.13
C ALA A 107 -1.23 -11.01 -3.13
N GLN A 108 -0.98 -10.88 -1.83
CA GLN A 108 -2.01 -11.08 -0.80
C GLN A 108 -3.08 -9.99 -0.84
N ALA A 109 -2.69 -8.73 -1.07
CA ALA A 109 -3.63 -7.62 -1.22
C ALA A 109 -4.52 -7.80 -2.45
N ASP A 110 -3.97 -8.22 -3.58
CA ASP A 110 -4.70 -8.51 -4.81
C ASP A 110 -5.70 -9.66 -4.60
N ALA A 111 -5.27 -10.73 -3.92
CA ALA A 111 -6.17 -11.84 -3.57
C ALA A 111 -7.30 -11.38 -2.62
N ASN A 112 -7.03 -10.47 -1.70
CA ASN A 112 -8.04 -9.91 -0.81
C ASN A 112 -9.07 -9.08 -1.58
N ILE A 113 -8.63 -8.28 -2.56
CA ILE A 113 -9.51 -7.53 -3.47
C ILE A 113 -10.36 -8.51 -4.31
N ALA A 114 -9.73 -9.53 -4.90
CA ALA A 114 -10.44 -10.53 -5.70
C ALA A 114 -11.56 -11.22 -4.91
N ARG A 115 -11.32 -11.53 -3.63
CA ARG A 115 -12.34 -12.12 -2.74
C ARG A 115 -13.48 -11.14 -2.44
N LEU A 116 -13.20 -9.84 -2.29
CA LEU A 116 -14.23 -8.82 -2.09
C LEU A 116 -15.11 -8.68 -3.32
N VAL A 117 -14.51 -8.50 -4.51
CA VAL A 117 -15.25 -8.26 -5.76
C VAL A 117 -16.00 -9.49 -6.26
N SER A 118 -15.59 -10.69 -5.84
CA SER A 118 -16.32 -11.95 -6.08
C SER A 118 -17.33 -12.26 -4.95
N TYR A 119 -17.61 -11.33 -4.06
CA TYR A 119 -18.58 -11.45 -2.98
C TYR A 119 -18.27 -12.57 -1.96
N GLN A 120 -17.04 -13.04 -1.88
CA GLN A 120 -16.63 -14.09 -0.94
C GLN A 120 -16.50 -13.56 0.49
N ILE A 121 -16.04 -12.32 0.63
CA ILE A 121 -15.85 -11.66 1.93
C ILE A 121 -16.66 -10.38 2.05
N SER A 122 -16.91 -9.95 3.27
CA SER A 122 -17.53 -8.66 3.59
C SER A 122 -16.51 -7.52 3.53
N TRP A 123 -17.01 -6.28 3.51
CA TRP A 123 -16.16 -5.08 3.62
C TRP A 123 -15.31 -5.08 4.91
N GLY A 124 -15.88 -5.48 6.04
CA GLY A 124 -15.15 -5.55 7.29
C GLY A 124 -14.04 -6.61 7.28
N GLU A 125 -14.27 -7.77 6.65
CA GLU A 125 -13.22 -8.78 6.46
C GLU A 125 -12.12 -8.26 5.53
N TYR A 126 -12.49 -7.61 4.43
CA TYR A 126 -11.53 -6.97 3.53
C TYR A 126 -10.62 -5.98 4.26
N VAL A 127 -11.21 -5.11 5.09
CA VAL A 127 -10.47 -4.11 5.89
C VAL A 127 -9.55 -4.78 6.91
N ARG A 128 -10.05 -5.78 7.65
CA ARG A 128 -9.23 -6.53 8.63
C ARG A 128 -8.06 -7.26 7.96
N ASN A 129 -8.33 -7.95 6.85
CA ASN A 129 -7.28 -8.65 6.10
C ASN A 129 -6.21 -7.68 5.58
N GLY A 130 -6.61 -6.54 5.02
CA GLY A 130 -5.69 -5.51 4.55
C GLY A 130 -4.79 -4.96 5.68
N ARG A 131 -5.35 -4.76 6.88
CA ARG A 131 -4.56 -4.37 8.06
C ARG A 131 -3.57 -5.45 8.46
N ALA A 132 -3.98 -6.72 8.49
CA ALA A 132 -3.11 -7.84 8.84
C ALA A 132 -1.94 -7.97 7.84
N ILE A 133 -2.20 -7.87 6.53
CA ILE A 133 -1.18 -7.90 5.48
C ILE A 133 -0.15 -6.76 5.71
N ARG A 134 -0.62 -5.56 6.01
CA ARG A 134 0.25 -4.42 6.27
C ARG A 134 1.13 -4.61 7.50
N ILE A 135 0.56 -5.09 8.61
CA ILE A 135 1.31 -5.35 9.85
C ILE A 135 2.39 -6.39 9.58
N ASP A 136 2.04 -7.53 8.95
CA ASP A 136 3.00 -8.58 8.60
C ASP A 136 4.13 -8.07 7.69
N LEU A 137 3.80 -7.26 6.67
CA LEU A 137 4.81 -6.65 5.80
C LEU A 137 5.76 -5.74 6.60
N ASN A 138 5.22 -4.87 7.47
CA ASN A 138 6.02 -3.96 8.27
C ASN A 138 6.98 -4.70 9.19
N ASP A 139 6.49 -5.74 9.88
CA ASP A 139 7.30 -6.55 10.79
C ASP A 139 8.44 -7.25 10.03
N ARG A 140 8.14 -7.84 8.88
CA ARG A 140 9.15 -8.49 8.03
C ARG A 140 10.15 -7.51 7.45
N LEU A 141 9.71 -6.31 7.04
CA LEU A 141 10.61 -5.26 6.56
C LEU A 141 11.54 -4.78 7.68
N ALA A 142 11.03 -4.61 8.90
CA ALA A 142 11.85 -4.24 10.05
C ALA A 142 12.92 -5.31 10.34
N ALA A 143 12.52 -6.59 10.39
CA ALA A 143 13.44 -7.70 10.59
C ALA A 143 14.50 -7.80 9.46
N ALA A 144 14.08 -7.64 8.20
CA ALA A 144 14.99 -7.68 7.05
C ALA A 144 16.01 -6.53 7.08
N LYS A 145 15.59 -5.32 7.46
CA LYS A 145 16.51 -4.17 7.61
C LYS A 145 17.60 -4.45 8.64
N VAL A 146 17.25 -5.03 9.78
CA VAL A 146 18.22 -5.41 10.80
C VAL A 146 19.17 -6.48 10.27
N ALA A 147 18.64 -7.55 9.67
CA ALA A 147 19.42 -8.66 9.13
C ALA A 147 20.38 -8.25 8.00
N LEU A 148 19.98 -7.29 7.18
CA LEU A 148 20.77 -6.79 6.04
C LEU A 148 21.68 -5.61 6.43
N GLN A 149 21.67 -5.19 7.70
CA GLN A 149 22.43 -4.02 8.19
C GLN A 149 22.18 -2.76 7.36
N LEU A 150 20.98 -2.64 6.81
CA LEU A 150 20.62 -1.44 6.06
C LEU A 150 20.62 -0.23 6.99
N PRO A 151 21.16 0.92 6.54
CA PRO A 151 21.15 2.13 7.36
C PRO A 151 19.71 2.43 7.79
N SER A 152 19.56 2.90 9.04
CA SER A 152 18.26 3.33 9.53
C SER A 152 17.73 4.40 8.56
N LEU A 153 16.69 4.05 7.84
CA LEU A 153 16.00 4.98 6.95
C LEU A 153 15.22 5.93 7.86
N ASN A 154 15.92 6.94 8.41
CA ASN A 154 15.31 7.98 9.25
C ASN A 154 14.27 8.71 8.40
N GLY A 155 13.01 8.44 8.61
CA GLY A 155 11.86 8.93 7.84
C GLY A 155 10.84 7.84 7.48
N LEU A 156 11.17 6.58 7.75
CA LEU A 156 10.28 5.43 7.60
C LEU A 156 9.66 5.01 8.93
N ASP A 157 9.27 5.97 9.74
CA ASP A 157 8.44 5.64 10.89
C ASP A 157 7.01 5.37 10.41
N LEU A 158 6.74 4.09 10.13
CA LEU A 158 5.40 3.58 9.83
C LEU A 158 4.54 3.48 11.11
N SER A 159 5.10 3.90 12.27
CA SER A 159 4.40 3.85 13.55
C SER A 159 3.52 5.07 13.79
N THR A 160 3.60 6.11 12.99
CA THR A 160 2.75 7.28 13.19
C THR A 160 1.38 7.11 12.52
N ASN A 161 0.43 6.69 13.35
CA ASN A 161 -1.04 6.79 13.28
C ASN A 161 -1.76 5.84 12.34
#